data_294cfe214405f72facac7f5901844529
#
_entry.id   294cfe214405f72facac7f5901844529
#
_cell.length_a   1.000
_cell.length_b   1.000
_cell.length_c   1.000
_cell.angle_alpha   90.00
_cell.angle_beta   90.00
_cell.angle_gamma   90.00
#
_symmetry.space_group_name_H-M   'P 1'
#
loop_
_entity.id
_entity.type
_entity.pdbx_description
1 polymer ?
#
loop_
_entity_poly.entity_id
_entity_poly.type
_entity_poly.pdbx_seq_one_letter_code
_entity_poly.pdbx_strand_id
1 'polypeptide(L)'
;MAEDLLSMNKDLTEALSPELCASKIFEISGTKFDPDAAADLWPRILQHKWLMSEKLRRDVGLRVACIDFLENIEQANEEYMAYKRRDILNEMGAQTIRKEIWDTISDSQPPKQLVQRKIILPLTERDLSKKHGVVPPKTIIFFGPPGTGKTHFAKAIAGILSWWFIEIAPSMLMVDGSERVGANLRIIMEKARNLEEAVIFIDEFEEIAGSRDEASRVDKSITNEFLKQVPLLKNQGNNILLICATNYIRQLDAALLRPGRFDCIIPVGGLNEDERKTILGHYLSKLHTGEIDLERVIKMTSQFTPADMEYLFQQVAQFTFEKELATKRDYRVTTETIFEIMPKIRPSLTDEIITEFEKDSITYSRG
;
A
#
# COMPACT_ATOMS: atom_id res chain seq x y z
N MET A 1 -27.16 4.59 20.87
CA MET A 1 -26.38 5.13 19.72
C MET A 1 -26.18 4.14 18.59
N ALA A 2 -25.72 2.90 18.82
CA ALA A 2 -25.61 1.90 17.71
C ALA A 2 -26.96 1.32 17.27
N GLU A 3 -27.95 1.20 18.16
CA GLU A 3 -29.31 0.73 17.84
C GLU A 3 -30.15 1.79 17.12
N ASP A 4 -29.92 3.08 17.39
CA ASP A 4 -30.57 4.18 16.67
C ASP A 4 -30.05 4.31 15.23
N LEU A 5 -28.77 4.00 14.98
CA LEU A 5 -28.17 3.95 13.64
C LEU A 5 -28.75 2.81 12.78
N LEU A 6 -29.14 1.68 13.39
CA LEU A 6 -29.79 0.55 12.71
C LEU A 6 -31.25 0.84 12.38
N SER A 7 -31.94 1.66 13.18
CA SER A 7 -33.33 2.05 12.88
C SER A 7 -33.43 3.11 11.77
N MET A 8 -32.46 4.04 11.69
CA MET A 8 -32.36 5.01 10.60
C MET A 8 -31.97 4.40 9.26
N ASN A 9 -31.24 3.26 9.28
CA ASN A 9 -30.91 2.50 8.06
C ASN A 9 -32.14 1.78 7.44
N LYS A 10 -33.23 1.57 8.17
CA LYS A 10 -34.45 0.96 7.61
C LYS A 10 -35.14 1.87 6.60
N ASP A 11 -35.10 3.20 6.79
CA ASP A 11 -35.67 4.16 5.83
C ASP A 11 -34.81 4.29 4.56
N LEU A 12 -33.51 3.90 4.62
CA LEU A 12 -32.59 3.87 3.48
C LEU A 12 -32.72 2.62 2.62
N THR A 13 -33.35 1.55 3.11
CA THR A 13 -33.36 0.22 2.45
C THR A 13 -34.64 -0.08 1.68
N GLU A 14 -35.71 0.69 1.81
CA GLU A 14 -36.85 0.55 0.91
C GLU A 14 -36.57 1.21 -0.43
N ALA A 15 -36.28 0.38 -1.44
CA ALA A 15 -36.15 0.82 -2.82
C ALA A 15 -37.49 1.40 -3.29
N LEU A 16 -37.63 2.71 -3.25
CA LEU A 16 -38.80 3.40 -3.77
C LEU A 16 -38.84 3.33 -5.30
N SER A 17 -40.04 3.25 -5.88
CA SER A 17 -40.15 3.35 -7.34
C SER A 17 -39.65 4.73 -7.84
N PRO A 18 -39.15 4.82 -9.08
CA PRO A 18 -38.71 6.07 -9.67
C PRO A 18 -39.76 7.19 -9.60
N GLU A 19 -41.02 6.84 -9.84
CA GLU A 19 -42.17 7.78 -9.80
C GLU A 19 -42.40 8.31 -8.36
N LEU A 20 -42.23 7.43 -7.35
CA LEU A 20 -42.40 7.84 -5.96
C LEU A 20 -41.23 8.73 -5.50
N CYS A 21 -40.02 8.48 -5.96
CA CYS A 21 -38.87 9.36 -5.71
C CYS A 21 -39.12 10.75 -6.31
N ALA A 22 -39.58 10.83 -7.57
CA ALA A 22 -39.90 12.08 -8.22
C ALA A 22 -41.05 12.84 -7.51
N SER A 23 -42.10 12.14 -7.04
CA SER A 23 -43.19 12.73 -6.28
C SER A 23 -42.72 13.29 -4.94
N LYS A 24 -41.89 12.55 -4.19
CA LYS A 24 -41.35 13.00 -2.90
C LYS A 24 -40.44 14.22 -3.04
N ILE A 25 -39.54 14.23 -4.04
CA ILE A 25 -38.65 15.37 -4.28
C ILE A 25 -39.50 16.60 -4.66
N PHE A 26 -40.51 16.44 -5.52
CA PHE A 26 -41.39 17.52 -5.92
C PHE A 26 -42.18 18.05 -4.73
N GLU A 27 -42.74 17.21 -3.88
CA GLU A 27 -43.48 17.61 -2.68
C GLU A 27 -42.62 18.45 -1.72
N ILE A 28 -41.35 18.11 -1.61
CA ILE A 28 -40.40 18.75 -0.70
C ILE A 28 -39.84 20.06 -1.28
N SER A 29 -39.39 20.04 -2.53
CA SER A 29 -38.61 21.10 -3.16
C SER A 29 -39.41 21.97 -4.16
N GLY A 30 -40.56 21.47 -4.64
CA GLY A 30 -41.31 22.09 -5.73
C GLY A 30 -40.65 21.89 -7.12
N THR A 31 -39.51 21.21 -7.21
CA THR A 31 -38.77 20.97 -8.47
C THR A 31 -39.16 19.64 -9.07
N LYS A 32 -39.51 19.64 -10.36
CA LYS A 32 -39.85 18.41 -11.11
C LYS A 32 -38.59 17.79 -11.67
N PHE A 33 -38.41 16.49 -11.42
CA PHE A 33 -37.38 15.67 -12.03
C PHE A 33 -38.00 14.54 -12.84
N ASP A 34 -37.29 14.07 -13.85
CA ASP A 34 -37.58 12.82 -14.51
C ASP A 34 -37.50 11.67 -13.50
N PRO A 35 -38.40 10.65 -13.57
CA PRO A 35 -38.43 9.54 -12.60
C PRO A 35 -37.08 8.86 -12.44
N ASP A 36 -36.36 8.57 -13.51
CA ASP A 36 -35.04 7.88 -13.44
C ASP A 36 -34.00 8.79 -12.78
N ALA A 37 -33.95 10.07 -13.12
CA ALA A 37 -33.08 11.04 -12.46
C ALA A 37 -33.41 11.20 -10.97
N ALA A 38 -34.71 11.22 -10.63
CA ALA A 38 -35.14 11.28 -9.23
C ALA A 38 -34.75 10.04 -8.43
N ALA A 39 -34.79 8.86 -9.03
CA ALA A 39 -34.36 7.60 -8.41
C ALA A 39 -32.84 7.61 -8.11
N ASP A 40 -32.03 8.25 -8.97
CA ASP A 40 -30.60 8.42 -8.73
C ASP A 40 -30.30 9.48 -7.67
N LEU A 41 -31.10 10.54 -7.58
CA LEU A 41 -30.92 11.62 -6.61
C LEU A 41 -31.41 11.25 -5.20
N TRP A 42 -32.47 10.46 -5.08
CA TRP A 42 -33.10 10.15 -3.80
C TRP A 42 -32.15 9.54 -2.75
N PRO A 43 -31.36 8.50 -3.08
CA PRO A 43 -30.38 7.97 -2.14
C PRO A 43 -29.34 8.98 -1.70
N ARG A 44 -28.93 9.88 -2.60
CA ARG A 44 -27.96 10.95 -2.31
C ARG A 44 -28.53 12.00 -1.35
N ILE A 45 -29.80 12.37 -1.52
CA ILE A 45 -30.51 13.27 -0.61
C ILE A 45 -30.60 12.68 0.79
N LEU A 46 -30.96 11.39 0.90
CA LEU A 46 -31.02 10.70 2.19
C LEU A 46 -29.65 10.64 2.88
N GLN A 47 -28.63 10.41 2.13
CA GLN A 47 -27.26 10.38 2.66
C GLN A 47 -26.75 11.77 3.02
N HIS A 48 -27.08 12.79 2.24
CA HIS A 48 -26.79 14.18 2.59
C HIS A 48 -27.48 14.58 3.92
N LYS A 49 -28.75 14.17 4.12
CA LYS A 49 -29.44 14.33 5.40
C LYS A 49 -28.65 13.70 6.55
N TRP A 50 -28.15 12.49 6.36
CA TRP A 50 -27.38 11.80 7.39
C TRP A 50 -26.06 12.56 7.70
N LEU A 51 -25.30 12.97 6.69
CA LEU A 51 -24.06 13.74 6.84
C LEU A 51 -24.27 15.06 7.55
N MET A 52 -25.31 15.81 7.18
CA MET A 52 -25.68 17.05 7.86
C MET A 52 -26.06 16.81 9.31
N SER A 53 -26.82 15.75 9.59
CA SER A 53 -27.27 15.42 10.95
C SER A 53 -26.09 15.01 11.84
N GLU A 54 -25.13 14.25 11.32
CA GLU A 54 -23.89 13.89 12.03
C GLU A 54 -23.05 15.14 12.33
N LYS A 55 -22.83 16.00 11.32
CA LYS A 55 -22.03 17.23 11.44
C LYS A 55 -22.64 18.21 12.46
N LEU A 56 -23.96 18.34 12.48
CA LEU A 56 -24.69 19.23 13.38
C LEU A 56 -25.09 18.57 14.72
N ARG A 57 -24.82 17.28 14.89
CA ARG A 57 -25.18 16.46 16.06
C ARG A 57 -26.67 16.54 16.41
N ARG A 58 -27.55 16.68 15.41
CA ARG A 58 -29.01 16.71 15.53
C ARG A 58 -29.65 16.27 14.22
N ASP A 59 -30.87 15.71 14.26
CA ASP A 59 -31.63 15.41 13.03
C ASP A 59 -32.01 16.75 12.32
N VAL A 60 -31.58 16.87 11.07
CA VAL A 60 -31.80 18.07 10.23
C VAL A 60 -33.18 18.01 9.56
N GLY A 61 -33.81 16.85 9.50
CA GLY A 61 -35.05 16.63 8.78
C GLY A 61 -34.88 16.57 7.26
N LEU A 62 -35.71 15.78 6.62
CA LEU A 62 -35.59 15.48 5.18
C LEU A 62 -35.78 16.72 4.29
N ARG A 63 -36.69 17.63 4.68
CA ARG A 63 -36.99 18.83 3.90
C ARG A 63 -35.78 19.76 3.78
N VAL A 64 -35.12 20.01 4.90
CA VAL A 64 -33.94 20.88 4.93
C VAL A 64 -32.80 20.27 4.12
N ALA A 65 -32.55 18.98 4.33
CA ALA A 65 -31.49 18.28 3.60
C ALA A 65 -31.76 18.18 2.09
N CYS A 66 -33.01 18.00 1.67
CA CYS A 66 -33.38 17.96 0.26
C CYS A 66 -33.20 19.33 -0.42
N ILE A 67 -33.60 20.42 0.22
CA ILE A 67 -33.43 21.75 -0.35
C ILE A 67 -31.95 22.10 -0.42
N ASP A 68 -31.22 21.90 0.67
CA ASP A 68 -29.77 22.21 0.72
C ASP A 68 -28.99 21.36 -0.31
N PHE A 69 -29.34 20.09 -0.47
CA PHE A 69 -28.73 19.23 -1.50
C PHE A 69 -28.97 19.77 -2.91
N LEU A 70 -30.20 20.19 -3.23
CA LEU A 70 -30.55 20.67 -4.57
C LEU A 70 -29.97 22.06 -4.88
N GLU A 71 -29.84 22.93 -3.88
CA GLU A 71 -29.21 24.25 -4.01
C GLU A 71 -27.69 24.16 -4.11
N ASN A 72 -27.07 23.16 -3.46
CA ASN A 72 -25.61 22.97 -3.37
C ASN A 72 -25.17 21.62 -3.92
N ILE A 73 -25.76 21.15 -5.01
CA ILE A 73 -25.61 19.80 -5.53
C ILE A 73 -24.15 19.39 -5.81
N GLU A 74 -23.32 20.33 -6.28
CA GLU A 74 -21.91 20.08 -6.55
C GLU A 74 -21.16 19.84 -5.23
N GLN A 75 -21.32 20.71 -4.25
CA GLN A 75 -20.69 20.59 -2.92
C GLN A 75 -21.19 19.34 -2.17
N ALA A 76 -22.50 19.06 -2.23
CA ALA A 76 -23.08 17.86 -1.64
C ALA A 76 -22.56 16.57 -2.28
N ASN A 77 -22.33 16.56 -3.60
CA ASN A 77 -21.71 15.45 -4.30
C ASN A 77 -20.23 15.28 -3.89
N GLU A 78 -19.48 16.35 -3.75
CA GLU A 78 -18.08 16.29 -3.28
C GLU A 78 -18.00 15.74 -1.84
N GLU A 79 -18.84 16.21 -0.93
CA GLU A 79 -18.91 15.71 0.45
C GLU A 79 -19.29 14.21 0.47
N TYR A 80 -20.24 13.80 -0.36
CA TYR A 80 -20.62 12.39 -0.54
C TYR A 80 -19.47 11.53 -1.03
N MET A 81 -18.76 11.98 -2.07
CA MET A 81 -17.63 11.25 -2.63
C MET A 81 -16.46 11.18 -1.64
N ALA A 82 -16.23 12.23 -0.88
CA ALA A 82 -15.22 12.26 0.19
C ALA A 82 -15.58 11.27 1.32
N TYR A 83 -16.85 11.22 1.75
CA TYR A 83 -17.32 10.24 2.72
C TYR A 83 -17.14 8.80 2.21
N LYS A 84 -17.60 8.51 0.98
CA LYS A 84 -17.47 7.18 0.37
C LYS A 84 -16.01 6.74 0.26
N ARG A 85 -15.10 7.67 -0.12
CA ARG A 85 -13.65 7.40 -0.16
C ARG A 85 -13.11 7.05 1.23
N ARG A 86 -13.50 7.83 2.26
CA ARG A 86 -13.07 7.58 3.63
C ARG A 86 -13.57 6.23 4.16
N ASP A 87 -14.80 5.84 3.82
CA ASP A 87 -15.37 4.54 4.15
C ASP A 87 -14.58 3.40 3.50
N ILE A 88 -14.29 3.49 2.20
CA ILE A 88 -13.43 2.55 1.47
C ILE A 88 -12.03 2.47 2.10
N LEU A 89 -11.40 3.59 2.45
CA LEU A 89 -10.09 3.61 3.08
C LEU A 89 -10.10 2.89 4.43
N ASN A 90 -11.11 3.13 5.25
CA ASN A 90 -11.27 2.46 6.54
C ASN A 90 -11.50 0.95 6.36
N GLU A 91 -12.37 0.54 5.45
CA GLU A 91 -12.68 -0.85 5.15
C GLU A 91 -11.46 -1.61 4.62
N MET A 92 -10.64 -0.94 3.81
CA MET A 92 -9.40 -1.52 3.25
C MET A 92 -8.21 -1.43 4.20
N GLY A 93 -8.37 -0.92 5.42
CA GLY A 93 -7.29 -0.80 6.40
C GLY A 93 -6.19 0.17 5.97
N ALA A 94 -6.54 1.24 5.27
CA ALA A 94 -5.59 2.23 4.78
C ALA A 94 -4.81 2.90 5.91
N GLN A 95 -3.52 3.08 5.71
CA GLN A 95 -2.59 3.67 6.68
C GLN A 95 -1.89 4.88 6.08
N THR A 96 -1.57 5.86 6.92
CA THR A 96 -0.65 6.94 6.57
C THR A 96 0.76 6.56 6.96
N ILE A 97 1.70 6.74 6.06
CA ILE A 97 3.12 6.40 6.27
C ILE A 97 3.91 7.68 6.47
N ARG A 98 4.83 7.67 7.43
CA ARG A 98 5.71 8.83 7.70
C ARG A 98 6.69 9.03 6.55
N LYS A 99 6.93 10.28 6.17
CA LYS A 99 7.86 10.64 5.07
C LYS A 99 9.31 10.25 5.35
N GLU A 100 9.70 10.31 6.61
CA GLU A 100 11.07 10.03 7.07
C GLU A 100 11.53 8.58 6.79
N ILE A 101 10.58 7.67 6.51
CA ILE A 101 10.92 6.31 6.08
C ILE A 101 11.73 6.32 4.78
N TRP A 102 11.48 7.25 3.87
CA TRP A 102 12.25 7.40 2.65
C TRP A 102 13.74 7.67 2.91
N ASP A 103 14.05 8.43 3.96
CA ASP A 103 15.43 8.80 4.32
C ASP A 103 16.20 7.64 4.99
N THR A 104 15.50 6.59 5.44
CA THR A 104 16.14 5.38 5.96
C THR A 104 16.75 4.50 4.87
N ILE A 105 16.37 4.70 3.61
CA ILE A 105 16.90 4.01 2.46
C ILE A 105 18.06 4.85 1.90
N SER A 106 19.22 4.23 1.72
CA SER A 106 20.40 4.95 1.19
C SER A 106 20.16 5.49 -0.22
N ASP A 107 20.64 6.71 -0.50
CA ASP A 107 20.56 7.32 -1.83
C ASP A 107 21.43 6.59 -2.88
N SER A 108 22.41 5.81 -2.44
CA SER A 108 23.24 4.99 -3.33
C SER A 108 22.52 3.74 -3.86
N GLN A 109 21.37 3.36 -3.27
CA GLN A 109 20.65 2.18 -3.70
C GLN A 109 20.06 2.34 -5.11
N PRO A 110 20.42 1.46 -6.06
CA PRO A 110 19.89 1.52 -7.42
C PRO A 110 18.36 1.47 -7.49
N PRO A 111 17.65 0.64 -6.70
CA PRO A 111 16.19 0.68 -6.63
C PRO A 111 15.63 2.05 -6.20
N LYS A 112 16.24 2.72 -5.20
CA LYS A 112 15.81 4.05 -4.75
C LYS A 112 15.96 5.08 -5.86
N GLN A 113 17.12 5.10 -6.53
CA GLN A 113 17.38 6.02 -7.63
C GLN A 113 16.41 5.81 -8.81
N LEU A 114 16.09 4.55 -9.12
CA LEU A 114 15.13 4.23 -10.18
C LEU A 114 13.73 4.70 -9.81
N VAL A 115 13.27 4.40 -8.59
CA VAL A 115 11.98 4.85 -8.05
C VAL A 115 11.90 6.37 -8.03
N GLN A 116 12.94 7.05 -7.56
CA GLN A 116 13.00 8.52 -7.52
C GLN A 116 12.79 9.11 -8.92
N ARG A 117 13.55 8.64 -9.91
CA ARG A 117 13.50 9.19 -11.28
C ARG A 117 12.25 8.83 -12.06
N LYS A 118 11.78 7.59 -11.95
CA LYS A 118 10.69 7.06 -12.79
C LYS A 118 9.31 7.23 -12.18
N ILE A 119 9.22 7.33 -10.85
CA ILE A 119 7.94 7.32 -10.13
C ILE A 119 7.73 8.63 -9.39
N ILE A 120 8.62 8.93 -8.44
CA ILE A 120 8.41 10.08 -7.54
C ILE A 120 8.43 11.39 -8.32
N LEU A 121 9.51 11.69 -9.05
CA LEU A 121 9.64 12.92 -9.81
C LEU A 121 8.48 13.14 -10.82
N PRO A 122 8.07 12.16 -11.64
CA PRO A 122 6.95 12.36 -12.54
C PRO A 122 5.60 12.56 -11.85
N LEU A 123 5.41 12.02 -10.66
CA LEU A 123 4.18 12.17 -9.89
C LEU A 123 4.13 13.48 -9.10
N THR A 124 5.28 14.00 -8.67
CA THR A 124 5.38 15.30 -7.97
C THR A 124 5.41 16.47 -8.94
N GLU A 125 6.16 16.35 -10.07
CA GLU A 125 6.30 17.38 -11.10
C GLU A 125 5.35 17.15 -12.27
N ARG A 126 4.04 17.07 -12.00
CA ARG A 126 3.00 16.66 -12.95
C ARG A 126 2.95 17.51 -14.23
N ASP A 127 3.04 18.82 -14.09
CA ASP A 127 2.96 19.73 -15.25
C ASP A 127 4.18 19.59 -16.14
N LEU A 128 5.35 19.43 -15.56
CA LEU A 128 6.59 19.21 -16.29
C LEU A 128 6.56 17.84 -17.00
N SER A 129 6.08 16.81 -16.31
CA SER A 129 5.90 15.46 -16.89
C SER A 129 4.95 15.47 -18.08
N LYS A 130 3.79 16.13 -17.95
CA LYS A 130 2.84 16.30 -19.07
C LYS A 130 3.45 17.04 -20.24
N LYS A 131 4.17 18.14 -19.97
CA LYS A 131 4.85 18.93 -21.00
C LYS A 131 5.83 18.10 -21.83
N HIS A 132 6.53 17.16 -21.19
CA HIS A 132 7.51 16.28 -21.84
C HIS A 132 6.96 14.92 -22.27
N GLY A 133 5.66 14.66 -22.12
CA GLY A 133 5.04 13.38 -22.45
C GLY A 133 5.49 12.21 -21.58
N VAL A 134 5.99 12.50 -20.36
CA VAL A 134 6.40 11.46 -19.40
C VAL A 134 5.16 10.91 -18.69
N VAL A 135 4.94 9.61 -18.83
CA VAL A 135 3.85 8.90 -18.15
C VAL A 135 4.45 8.10 -16.98
N PRO A 136 4.10 8.45 -15.73
CA PRO A 136 4.60 7.70 -14.59
C PRO A 136 4.05 6.26 -14.60
N PRO A 137 4.86 5.25 -14.23
CA PRO A 137 4.38 3.89 -14.09
C PRO A 137 3.34 3.79 -12.98
N LYS A 138 2.31 2.99 -13.20
CA LYS A 138 1.24 2.72 -12.22
C LYS A 138 1.33 1.32 -11.60
N THR A 139 2.23 0.48 -12.10
CA THR A 139 2.34 -0.91 -11.67
C THR A 139 3.80 -1.32 -11.57
N ILE A 140 4.17 -1.84 -10.40
CA ILE A 140 5.55 -2.18 -10.05
C ILE A 140 5.59 -3.59 -9.46
N ILE A 141 6.60 -4.37 -9.83
CA ILE A 141 7.00 -5.57 -9.09
C ILE A 141 8.34 -5.29 -8.42
N PHE A 142 8.41 -5.45 -7.11
CA PHE A 142 9.66 -5.61 -6.38
C PHE A 142 9.96 -7.10 -6.23
N PHE A 143 11.19 -7.51 -6.59
CA PHE A 143 11.60 -8.90 -6.41
C PHE A 143 13.01 -9.00 -5.81
N GLY A 144 13.27 -10.06 -5.10
CA GLY A 144 14.57 -10.32 -4.49
C GLY A 144 14.48 -11.16 -3.22
N PRO A 145 15.60 -11.50 -2.61
CA PRO A 145 15.65 -12.37 -1.44
C PRO A 145 14.76 -11.85 -0.28
N PRO A 146 14.29 -12.73 0.60
CA PRO A 146 13.54 -12.32 1.79
C PRO A 146 14.39 -11.40 2.68
N GLY A 147 13.74 -10.49 3.40
CA GLY A 147 14.41 -9.58 4.33
C GLY A 147 15.13 -8.39 3.69
N THR A 148 15.15 -8.25 2.36
CA THR A 148 15.84 -7.15 1.65
C THR A 148 15.10 -5.80 1.67
N GLY A 149 13.88 -5.74 2.23
CA GLY A 149 13.17 -4.48 2.46
C GLY A 149 12.16 -4.11 1.38
N LYS A 150 11.64 -5.06 0.57
CA LYS A 150 10.62 -4.79 -0.48
C LYS A 150 9.38 -4.07 0.07
N THR A 151 8.84 -4.54 1.17
CA THR A 151 7.70 -3.92 1.87
C THR A 151 8.06 -2.53 2.41
N HIS A 152 9.29 -2.36 2.90
CA HIS A 152 9.81 -1.07 3.35
C HIS A 152 9.89 -0.05 2.21
N PHE A 153 10.34 -0.45 1.02
CA PHE A 153 10.32 0.39 -0.18
C PHE A 153 8.90 0.83 -0.56
N ALA A 154 7.93 -0.09 -0.54
CA ALA A 154 6.55 0.25 -0.86
C ALA A 154 5.96 1.28 0.13
N LYS A 155 6.23 1.09 1.44
CA LYS A 155 5.85 2.05 2.49
C LYS A 155 6.57 3.40 2.30
N ALA A 156 7.85 3.39 1.97
CA ALA A 156 8.63 4.61 1.74
C ALA A 156 8.08 5.43 0.56
N ILE A 157 7.65 4.76 -0.53
CA ILE A 157 7.00 5.43 -1.67
C ILE A 157 5.69 6.09 -1.24
N ALA A 158 4.84 5.40 -0.49
CA ALA A 158 3.60 5.96 0.02
C ALA A 158 3.87 7.17 0.92
N GLY A 159 4.87 7.08 1.80
CA GLY A 159 5.27 8.15 2.71
C GLY A 159 5.75 9.40 1.98
N ILE A 160 6.67 9.27 1.03
CA ILE A 160 7.23 10.42 0.29
C ILE A 160 6.17 11.10 -0.61
N LEU A 161 5.25 10.32 -1.19
CA LEU A 161 4.13 10.84 -1.96
C LEU A 161 2.99 11.41 -1.09
N SER A 162 2.99 11.12 0.22
CA SER A 162 1.88 11.42 1.15
C SER A 162 0.56 10.76 0.73
N TRP A 163 0.64 9.58 0.14
CA TRP A 163 -0.48 8.78 -0.31
C TRP A 163 -0.88 7.74 0.74
N TRP A 164 -2.11 7.29 0.69
CA TRP A 164 -2.58 6.18 1.51
C TRP A 164 -1.84 4.89 1.15
N PHE A 165 -1.46 4.12 2.16
CA PHE A 165 -0.87 2.79 1.99
C PHE A 165 -1.90 1.74 2.38
N ILE A 166 -2.19 0.83 1.46
CA ILE A 166 -3.16 -0.25 1.62
C ILE A 166 -2.43 -1.57 1.34
N GLU A 167 -2.30 -2.39 2.37
CA GLU A 167 -1.66 -3.69 2.28
C GLU A 167 -2.74 -4.77 2.10
N ILE A 168 -2.61 -5.56 1.04
CA ILE A 168 -3.50 -6.67 0.73
C ILE A 168 -2.70 -7.96 0.93
N ALA A 169 -2.97 -8.66 2.03
CA ALA A 169 -2.40 -9.97 2.27
C ALA A 169 -3.12 -11.04 1.43
N PRO A 170 -2.42 -12.09 0.93
CA PRO A 170 -3.06 -13.21 0.24
C PRO A 170 -4.22 -13.82 1.01
N SER A 171 -4.12 -13.91 2.34
CA SER A 171 -5.18 -14.41 3.22
C SER A 171 -6.49 -13.61 3.14
N MET A 172 -6.42 -12.29 2.89
CA MET A 172 -7.61 -11.44 2.72
C MET A 172 -8.38 -11.79 1.44
N LEU A 173 -7.70 -12.28 0.42
CA LEU A 173 -8.30 -12.72 -0.82
C LEU A 173 -8.95 -14.10 -0.68
N MET A 174 -8.50 -14.93 0.28
CA MET A 174 -8.92 -16.31 0.50
C MET A 174 -10.07 -16.47 1.52
N VAL A 175 -10.59 -15.38 2.08
CA VAL A 175 -11.60 -15.40 3.17
C VAL A 175 -12.82 -16.26 2.82
N ASP A 176 -13.29 -16.24 1.57
CA ASP A 176 -14.46 -17.01 1.11
C ASP A 176 -14.10 -18.33 0.43
N GLY A 177 -12.85 -18.79 0.61
CA GLY A 177 -12.33 -19.99 -0.04
C GLY A 177 -11.57 -19.68 -1.34
N SER A 178 -10.71 -20.62 -1.73
CA SER A 178 -9.82 -20.47 -2.88
C SER A 178 -10.53 -20.22 -4.23
N GLU A 179 -11.74 -20.73 -4.39
CA GLU A 179 -12.53 -20.54 -5.64
C GLU A 179 -12.99 -19.09 -5.86
N ARG A 180 -13.06 -18.27 -4.79
CA ARG A 180 -13.53 -16.87 -4.85
C ARG A 180 -12.43 -15.83 -4.89
N VAL A 181 -11.17 -16.22 -4.82
CA VAL A 181 -10.03 -15.30 -4.78
C VAL A 181 -10.05 -14.30 -5.95
N GLY A 182 -10.34 -14.77 -7.17
CA GLY A 182 -10.45 -13.86 -8.32
C GLY A 182 -11.60 -12.87 -8.21
N ALA A 183 -12.75 -13.26 -7.63
CA ALA A 183 -13.86 -12.36 -7.40
C ALA A 183 -13.55 -11.35 -6.29
N ASN A 184 -12.91 -11.77 -5.19
CA ASN A 184 -12.47 -10.90 -4.11
C ASN A 184 -11.44 -9.89 -4.59
N LEU A 185 -10.46 -10.33 -5.39
CA LEU A 185 -9.50 -9.44 -6.04
C LEU A 185 -10.21 -8.37 -6.89
N ARG A 186 -11.18 -8.77 -7.71
CA ARG A 186 -11.96 -7.81 -8.52
C ARG A 186 -12.64 -6.77 -7.65
N ILE A 187 -13.31 -7.17 -6.57
CA ILE A 187 -13.99 -6.25 -5.64
C ILE A 187 -12.99 -5.27 -5.02
N ILE A 188 -11.85 -5.75 -4.55
CA ILE A 188 -10.79 -4.91 -3.97
C ILE A 188 -10.27 -3.91 -5.01
N MET A 189 -10.01 -4.37 -6.23
CA MET A 189 -9.52 -3.50 -7.31
C MET A 189 -10.58 -2.48 -7.76
N GLU A 190 -11.86 -2.83 -7.73
CA GLU A 190 -12.97 -1.91 -7.99
C GLU A 190 -13.08 -0.83 -6.90
N LYS A 191 -12.95 -1.21 -5.62
CA LYS A 191 -12.89 -0.25 -4.50
C LYS A 191 -11.67 0.68 -4.63
N ALA A 192 -10.52 0.11 -4.90
CA ALA A 192 -9.28 0.86 -5.09
C ALA A 192 -9.38 1.91 -6.20
N ARG A 193 -10.07 1.59 -7.30
CA ARG A 193 -10.30 2.55 -8.40
C ARG A 193 -11.13 3.77 -8.02
N ASN A 194 -11.89 3.71 -6.93
CA ASN A 194 -12.64 4.86 -6.41
C ASN A 194 -11.81 5.76 -5.48
N LEU A 195 -10.56 5.40 -5.21
CA LEU A 195 -9.60 6.22 -4.46
C LEU A 195 -8.86 7.17 -5.40
N GLU A 196 -8.30 8.25 -4.85
CA GLU A 196 -7.58 9.26 -5.64
C GLU A 196 -6.06 9.10 -5.55
N GLU A 197 -5.54 8.88 -4.35
CA GLU A 197 -4.09 8.83 -4.07
C GLU A 197 -3.79 7.69 -3.11
N ALA A 198 -3.46 6.51 -3.64
CA ALA A 198 -3.15 5.35 -2.85
C ALA A 198 -2.07 4.46 -3.47
N VAL A 199 -1.25 3.89 -2.61
CA VAL A 199 -0.36 2.78 -2.92
C VAL A 199 -1.05 1.50 -2.44
N ILE A 200 -1.36 0.61 -3.37
CA ILE A 200 -1.88 -0.72 -3.08
C ILE A 200 -0.69 -1.65 -3.12
N PHE A 201 -0.43 -2.30 -2.00
CA PHE A 201 0.69 -3.21 -1.85
C PHE A 201 0.20 -4.65 -1.67
N ILE A 202 0.76 -5.58 -2.45
CA ILE A 202 0.49 -7.00 -2.36
C ILE A 202 1.83 -7.69 -2.10
N ASP A 203 1.98 -8.26 -0.90
CA ASP A 203 3.16 -9.07 -0.56
C ASP A 203 2.96 -10.53 -0.96
N GLU A 204 4.06 -11.28 -1.02
CA GLU A 204 4.06 -12.71 -1.37
C GLU A 204 3.25 -12.99 -2.64
N PHE A 205 3.50 -12.16 -3.67
CA PHE A 205 2.70 -12.16 -4.90
C PHE A 205 2.75 -13.51 -5.64
N GLU A 206 3.80 -14.30 -5.44
CA GLU A 206 3.92 -15.67 -5.93
C GLU A 206 2.83 -16.62 -5.41
N GLU A 207 2.29 -16.39 -4.22
CA GLU A 207 1.23 -17.22 -3.66
C GLU A 207 -0.10 -17.11 -4.42
N ILE A 208 -0.33 -15.98 -5.09
CA ILE A 208 -1.58 -15.70 -5.80
C ILE A 208 -1.43 -15.58 -7.31
N ALA A 209 -0.20 -15.46 -7.81
CA ALA A 209 0.09 -15.24 -9.23
C ALA A 209 1.12 -16.23 -9.79
N GLY A 210 1.15 -17.44 -9.26
CA GLY A 210 2.10 -18.51 -9.62
C GLY A 210 2.00 -18.99 -11.06
N SER A 211 3.07 -19.67 -11.52
CA SER A 211 3.22 -20.23 -12.88
C SER A 211 2.13 -21.25 -13.22
N ARG A 212 1.73 -21.27 -14.50
CA ARG A 212 0.64 -22.12 -15.01
C ARG A 212 0.98 -23.60 -15.06
N ASP A 213 2.25 -23.98 -15.01
CA ASP A 213 2.70 -25.37 -15.20
C ASP A 213 2.40 -26.25 -13.99
N GLU A 214 2.37 -25.66 -12.78
CA GLU A 214 2.02 -26.34 -11.53
C GLU A 214 0.70 -25.86 -10.93
N ALA A 215 0.06 -24.82 -11.53
CA ALA A 215 -1.07 -24.10 -10.97
C ALA A 215 -2.39 -24.88 -11.07
N SER A 216 -3.14 -24.84 -9.99
CA SER A 216 -4.53 -25.29 -9.94
C SER A 216 -5.44 -24.45 -10.86
N ARG A 217 -6.72 -24.88 -11.09
CA ARG A 217 -7.70 -24.06 -11.81
C ARG A 217 -7.92 -22.70 -11.16
N VAL A 218 -7.72 -22.62 -9.86
CA VAL A 218 -7.89 -21.42 -9.04
C VAL A 218 -6.81 -20.40 -9.35
N ASP A 219 -5.54 -20.79 -9.38
CA ASP A 219 -4.41 -19.91 -9.67
C ASP A 219 -4.52 -19.29 -11.06
N LYS A 220 -4.99 -20.07 -12.04
CA LYS A 220 -5.28 -19.57 -13.39
C LYS A 220 -6.38 -18.50 -13.41
N SER A 221 -7.37 -18.61 -12.54
CA SER A 221 -8.44 -17.64 -12.42
C SER A 221 -7.93 -16.32 -11.86
N ILE A 222 -7.05 -16.36 -10.86
CA ILE A 222 -6.48 -15.18 -10.21
C ILE A 222 -5.56 -14.43 -11.18
N THR A 223 -4.62 -15.13 -11.79
CA THR A 223 -3.73 -14.53 -12.80
C THR A 223 -4.53 -13.87 -13.93
N ASN A 224 -5.57 -14.54 -14.43
CA ASN A 224 -6.42 -13.97 -15.47
C ASN A 224 -7.15 -12.70 -14.99
N GLU A 225 -7.55 -12.65 -13.71
CA GLU A 225 -8.19 -11.45 -13.16
C GLU A 225 -7.18 -10.29 -13.04
N PHE A 226 -5.94 -10.53 -12.57
CA PHE A 226 -4.89 -9.52 -12.61
C PHE A 226 -4.64 -9.01 -14.03
N LEU A 227 -4.60 -9.90 -15.03
CA LEU A 227 -4.42 -9.54 -16.43
C LEU A 227 -5.53 -8.65 -16.99
N LYS A 228 -6.74 -8.67 -16.39
CA LYS A 228 -7.85 -7.77 -16.71
C LYS A 228 -7.78 -6.46 -15.92
N GLN A 229 -7.50 -6.54 -14.61
CA GLN A 229 -7.58 -5.40 -13.72
C GLN A 229 -6.42 -4.41 -13.87
N VAL A 230 -5.19 -4.90 -14.11
CA VAL A 230 -4.00 -4.06 -14.29
C VAL A 230 -4.16 -3.02 -15.41
N PRO A 231 -4.61 -3.37 -16.65
CA PRO A 231 -4.88 -2.36 -17.67
C PRO A 231 -5.97 -1.35 -17.28
N LEU A 232 -6.98 -1.79 -16.52
CA LEU A 232 -8.06 -0.89 -16.08
C LEU A 232 -7.55 0.17 -15.10
N LEU A 233 -6.62 -0.18 -14.18
CA LEU A 233 -5.96 0.79 -13.31
C LEU A 233 -5.15 1.83 -14.10
N LYS A 234 -4.49 1.42 -15.18
CA LYS A 234 -3.66 2.31 -16.01
C LYS A 234 -4.47 3.36 -16.73
N ASN A 235 -5.66 3.01 -17.20
CA ASN A 235 -6.51 3.87 -18.02
C ASN A 235 -7.32 4.90 -17.23
N GLN A 236 -7.29 4.86 -15.91
CA GLN A 236 -7.98 5.82 -15.06
C GLN A 236 -7.12 7.04 -14.76
N GLY A 237 -7.77 8.21 -14.61
CA GLY A 237 -7.12 9.48 -14.30
C GLY A 237 -6.63 9.63 -12.87
N ASN A 238 -6.99 8.68 -11.97
CA ASN A 238 -6.59 8.70 -10.57
C ASN A 238 -5.14 8.24 -10.33
N ASN A 239 -4.58 8.64 -9.18
CA ASN A 239 -3.21 8.36 -8.79
C ASN A 239 -3.13 7.10 -7.93
N ILE A 240 -3.42 5.95 -8.53
CA ILE A 240 -3.26 4.65 -7.86
C ILE A 240 -1.98 4.00 -8.35
N LEU A 241 -1.15 3.57 -7.41
CA LEU A 241 0.08 2.83 -7.66
C LEU A 241 -0.07 1.42 -7.10
N LEU A 242 -0.06 0.41 -7.96
CA LEU A 242 -0.05 -0.99 -7.56
C LEU A 242 1.40 -1.46 -7.45
N ILE A 243 1.79 -1.92 -6.28
CA ILE A 243 3.11 -2.50 -6.01
C ILE A 243 2.92 -3.94 -5.54
N CYS A 244 3.51 -4.88 -6.24
CA CYS A 244 3.56 -6.28 -5.82
C CYS A 244 4.99 -6.63 -5.39
N ALA A 245 5.14 -7.44 -4.35
CA ALA A 245 6.44 -7.95 -3.92
C ALA A 245 6.49 -9.46 -4.01
N THR A 246 7.62 -10.00 -4.45
CA THR A 246 7.84 -11.45 -4.55
C THR A 246 9.27 -11.81 -4.14
N ASN A 247 9.42 -12.95 -3.49
CA ASN A 247 10.74 -13.54 -3.24
C ASN A 247 11.22 -14.38 -4.43
N TYR A 248 10.31 -14.83 -5.30
CA TYR A 248 10.58 -15.82 -6.35
C TYR A 248 10.00 -15.38 -7.69
N ILE A 249 10.66 -14.42 -8.38
CA ILE A 249 10.18 -13.87 -9.66
C ILE A 249 9.94 -14.95 -10.72
N ARG A 250 10.74 -16.03 -10.72
CA ARG A 250 10.61 -17.16 -11.65
C ARG A 250 9.31 -17.94 -11.47
N GLN A 251 8.70 -17.88 -10.28
CA GLN A 251 7.45 -18.58 -10.00
C GLN A 251 6.24 -17.82 -10.51
N LEU A 252 6.39 -16.54 -10.88
CA LEU A 252 5.29 -15.75 -11.43
C LEU A 252 4.94 -16.19 -12.84
N ASP A 253 3.64 -16.12 -13.19
CA ASP A 253 3.19 -16.34 -14.57
C ASP A 253 3.89 -15.35 -15.53
N ALA A 254 4.59 -15.88 -16.51
CA ALA A 254 5.33 -15.10 -17.51
C ALA A 254 4.44 -14.07 -18.25
N ALA A 255 3.12 -14.27 -18.29
CA ALA A 255 2.20 -13.30 -18.88
C ALA A 255 2.18 -11.99 -18.10
N LEU A 256 2.32 -12.02 -16.76
CA LEU A 256 2.36 -10.81 -15.94
C LEU A 256 3.63 -9.99 -16.18
N LEU A 257 4.73 -10.66 -16.47
CA LEU A 257 6.04 -10.05 -16.69
C LEU A 257 6.19 -9.41 -18.10
N ARG A 258 5.22 -9.60 -19.00
CA ARG A 258 5.27 -9.02 -20.36
C ARG A 258 5.10 -7.50 -20.34
N PRO A 259 5.74 -6.78 -21.28
CA PRO A 259 5.50 -5.35 -21.50
C PRO A 259 4.01 -5.03 -21.64
N GLY A 260 3.58 -3.88 -21.10
CA GLY A 260 2.16 -3.47 -21.10
C GLY A 260 1.35 -3.97 -19.90
N ARG A 261 1.92 -4.88 -19.08
CA ARG A 261 1.32 -5.36 -17.81
C ARG A 261 1.90 -4.60 -16.63
N PHE A 262 2.92 -5.13 -15.98
CA PHE A 262 3.66 -4.34 -15.02
C PHE A 262 4.65 -3.41 -15.73
N ASP A 263 4.67 -2.13 -15.33
CA ASP A 263 5.49 -1.10 -15.99
C ASP A 263 6.95 -1.22 -15.60
N CYS A 264 7.19 -1.45 -14.31
CA CYS A 264 8.51 -1.62 -13.74
C CYS A 264 8.64 -2.95 -13.02
N ILE A 265 9.80 -3.58 -13.17
CA ILE A 265 10.21 -4.78 -12.43
C ILE A 265 11.58 -4.46 -11.84
N ILE A 266 11.61 -4.26 -10.53
CA ILE A 266 12.74 -3.65 -9.82
C ILE A 266 13.35 -4.66 -8.85
N PRO A 267 14.64 -5.02 -9.03
CA PRO A 267 15.36 -5.89 -8.11
C PRO A 267 15.66 -5.17 -6.79
N VAL A 268 15.40 -5.81 -5.66
CA VAL A 268 15.75 -5.33 -4.32
C VAL A 268 16.62 -6.40 -3.67
N GLY A 269 17.93 -6.22 -3.75
CA GLY A 269 18.92 -7.22 -3.33
C GLY A 269 19.59 -6.93 -2.00
N GLY A 270 20.74 -7.55 -1.82
CA GLY A 270 21.61 -7.30 -0.68
C GLY A 270 22.17 -5.87 -0.70
N LEU A 271 22.68 -5.45 0.43
CA LEU A 271 23.18 -4.09 0.66
C LEU A 271 24.66 -3.98 0.29
N ASN A 272 25.05 -2.88 -0.36
CA ASN A 272 26.46 -2.49 -0.49
C ASN A 272 26.98 -1.85 0.83
N GLU A 273 28.25 -1.48 0.87
CA GLU A 273 28.88 -0.95 2.09
C GLU A 273 28.27 0.38 2.55
N ASP A 274 27.97 1.31 1.62
CA ASP A 274 27.36 2.60 1.95
C ASP A 274 25.93 2.44 2.46
N GLU A 275 25.19 1.51 1.89
CA GLU A 275 23.85 1.16 2.31
C GLU A 275 23.85 0.55 3.71
N ARG A 276 24.78 -0.38 3.99
CA ARG A 276 24.97 -0.94 5.33
C ARG A 276 25.35 0.15 6.32
N LYS A 277 26.24 1.07 5.95
CA LYS A 277 26.62 2.20 6.78
C LYS A 277 25.41 3.06 7.17
N THR A 278 24.54 3.36 6.22
CA THR A 278 23.32 4.15 6.47
C THR A 278 22.40 3.45 7.47
N ILE A 279 22.12 2.15 7.26
CA ILE A 279 21.26 1.35 8.14
C ILE A 279 21.89 1.19 9.53
N LEU A 280 23.19 0.90 9.61
CA LEU A 280 23.93 0.83 10.88
C LEU A 280 23.84 2.14 11.66
N GLY A 281 24.06 3.27 10.98
CA GLY A 281 23.93 4.60 11.59
C GLY A 281 22.54 4.83 12.18
N HIS A 282 21.48 4.41 11.47
CA HIS A 282 20.11 4.53 11.94
C HIS A 282 19.84 3.68 13.21
N TYR A 283 20.33 2.44 13.28
CA TYR A 283 20.14 1.62 14.47
C TYR A 283 21.00 2.09 15.65
N LEU A 284 22.26 2.43 15.39
CA LEU A 284 23.17 2.92 16.43
C LEU A 284 22.70 4.25 17.06
N SER A 285 22.06 5.12 16.29
CA SER A 285 21.51 6.38 16.81
C SER A 285 20.39 6.21 17.83
N LYS A 286 19.79 5.03 17.90
CA LYS A 286 18.72 4.68 18.85
C LYS A 286 19.23 4.01 20.13
N LEU A 287 20.51 3.67 20.19
CA LEU A 287 21.12 2.93 21.27
C LEU A 287 22.08 3.83 22.09
N HIS A 288 22.27 3.45 23.35
CA HIS A 288 23.31 4.08 24.19
C HIS A 288 24.66 3.49 23.81
N THR A 289 25.37 4.16 22.90
CA THR A 289 26.63 3.68 22.33
C THR A 289 27.85 4.23 23.04
N GLY A 290 28.90 3.39 23.14
CA GLY A 290 30.26 3.77 23.45
C GLY A 290 31.09 3.93 22.15
N GLU A 291 32.30 3.42 22.17
CA GLU A 291 33.20 3.44 21.00
C GLU A 291 32.82 2.33 20.02
N ILE A 292 32.53 2.70 18.74
CA ILE A 292 32.13 1.77 17.69
C ILE A 292 33.09 1.91 16.49
N ASP A 293 33.78 0.83 16.15
CA ASP A 293 34.51 0.68 14.90
C ASP A 293 33.52 0.30 13.78
N LEU A 294 32.95 1.32 13.15
CA LEU A 294 31.90 1.17 12.13
C LEU A 294 32.39 0.40 10.91
N GLU A 295 33.65 0.63 10.46
CA GLU A 295 34.21 -0.05 9.29
C GLU A 295 34.31 -1.57 9.50
N ARG A 296 34.72 -1.96 10.69
CA ARG A 296 34.81 -3.38 11.05
C ARG A 296 33.42 -4.04 11.11
N VAL A 297 32.42 -3.37 11.65
CA VAL A 297 31.03 -3.87 11.68
C VAL A 297 30.47 -3.98 10.26
N ILE A 298 30.69 -2.99 9.37
CA ILE A 298 30.26 -3.01 7.97
C ILE A 298 30.84 -4.22 7.22
N LYS A 299 32.13 -4.51 7.39
CA LYS A 299 32.78 -5.65 6.74
C LYS A 299 32.19 -6.99 7.19
N MET A 300 31.94 -7.13 8.49
CA MET A 300 31.42 -8.38 9.06
C MET A 300 29.93 -8.64 8.77
N THR A 301 29.19 -7.62 8.32
CA THR A 301 27.77 -7.71 7.95
C THR A 301 27.52 -7.81 6.45
N SER A 302 28.52 -8.28 5.66
CA SER A 302 28.45 -8.29 4.19
C SER A 302 27.29 -9.11 3.60
N GLN A 303 26.89 -10.19 4.27
CA GLN A 303 25.78 -11.07 3.87
C GLN A 303 24.49 -10.83 4.68
N PHE A 304 24.43 -9.74 5.45
CA PHE A 304 23.25 -9.40 6.24
C PHE A 304 22.26 -8.62 5.39
N THR A 305 21.00 -9.01 5.48
CA THR A 305 19.88 -8.21 4.98
C THR A 305 19.53 -7.09 5.97
N PRO A 306 18.72 -6.08 5.58
CA PRO A 306 18.16 -5.12 6.54
C PRO A 306 17.47 -5.79 7.73
N ALA A 307 16.74 -6.88 7.52
CA ALA A 307 16.07 -7.64 8.57
C ALA A 307 17.06 -8.33 9.53
N ASP A 308 18.16 -8.88 8.99
CA ASP A 308 19.21 -9.47 9.83
C ASP A 308 19.89 -8.39 10.70
N MET A 309 20.10 -7.20 10.14
CA MET A 309 20.65 -6.06 10.90
C MET A 309 19.68 -5.59 11.99
N GLU A 310 18.41 -5.48 11.68
CA GLU A 310 17.40 -5.12 12.67
C GLU A 310 17.41 -6.13 13.83
N TYR A 311 17.39 -7.41 13.51
CA TYR A 311 17.45 -8.46 14.50
C TYR A 311 18.74 -8.42 15.32
N LEU A 312 19.91 -8.19 14.69
CA LEU A 312 21.19 -8.04 15.38
C LEU A 312 21.10 -6.92 16.44
N PHE A 313 20.60 -5.74 16.04
CA PHE A 313 20.55 -4.62 16.97
C PHE A 313 19.48 -4.75 18.03
N GLN A 314 18.40 -5.46 17.80
CA GLN A 314 17.44 -5.85 18.83
C GLN A 314 18.10 -6.78 19.86
N GLN A 315 18.87 -7.77 19.44
CA GLN A 315 19.61 -8.66 20.34
C GLN A 315 20.71 -7.92 21.12
N VAL A 316 21.43 -7.00 20.48
CA VAL A 316 22.42 -6.16 21.14
C VAL A 316 21.77 -5.25 22.21
N ALA A 317 20.65 -4.64 21.89
CA ALA A 317 19.88 -3.82 22.83
C ALA A 317 19.40 -4.64 24.04
N GLN A 318 18.85 -5.81 23.79
CA GLN A 318 18.41 -6.72 24.87
C GLN A 318 19.58 -7.15 25.76
N PHE A 319 20.70 -7.53 25.17
CA PHE A 319 21.90 -7.95 25.91
C PHE A 319 22.45 -6.83 26.80
N THR A 320 22.55 -5.61 26.27
CA THR A 320 23.04 -4.46 27.04
C THR A 320 22.11 -4.11 28.20
N PHE A 321 20.80 -4.14 27.97
CA PHE A 321 19.79 -3.94 28.99
C PHE A 321 19.92 -4.97 30.12
N GLU A 322 20.06 -6.26 29.81
CA GLU A 322 20.21 -7.33 30.80
C GLU A 322 21.50 -7.18 31.59
N LYS A 323 22.61 -6.80 30.94
CA LYS A 323 23.90 -6.56 31.60
C LYS A 323 23.84 -5.38 32.57
N GLU A 324 23.22 -4.28 32.15
CA GLU A 324 23.04 -3.10 33.00
C GLU A 324 22.17 -3.42 34.21
N LEU A 325 21.06 -4.16 34.02
CA LEU A 325 20.17 -4.59 35.08
C LEU A 325 20.88 -5.48 36.09
N ALA A 326 21.69 -6.43 35.61
CA ALA A 326 22.40 -7.38 36.47
C ALA A 326 23.57 -6.74 37.26
N THR A 327 24.30 -5.82 36.61
CA THR A 327 25.50 -5.22 37.19
C THR A 327 25.22 -3.91 37.93
N LYS A 328 24.07 -3.29 37.70
CA LYS A 328 23.69 -1.94 38.16
C LYS A 328 24.73 -0.86 37.78
N ARG A 329 25.40 -1.05 36.66
CA ARG A 329 26.39 -0.11 36.07
C ARG A 329 25.95 0.30 34.71
N ASP A 330 26.26 1.55 34.32
CA ASP A 330 26.06 2.05 32.95
C ASP A 330 26.75 1.11 31.94
N TYR A 331 25.98 0.53 31.03
CA TYR A 331 26.49 -0.40 30.02
C TYR A 331 26.19 0.13 28.62
N ARG A 332 27.27 0.39 27.86
CA ARG A 332 27.18 0.96 26.52
C ARG A 332 27.45 -0.08 25.45
N VAL A 333 26.77 0.03 24.33
CA VAL A 333 27.04 -0.79 23.15
C VAL A 333 28.41 -0.42 22.59
N THR A 334 29.33 -1.37 22.53
CA THR A 334 30.64 -1.25 21.91
C THR A 334 30.80 -2.20 20.73
N THR A 335 31.87 -2.07 19.96
CA THR A 335 32.22 -3.01 18.89
C THR A 335 32.26 -4.44 19.38
N GLU A 336 32.85 -4.68 20.55
CA GLU A 336 32.98 -6.00 21.18
C GLU A 336 31.61 -6.58 21.51
N THR A 337 30.70 -5.75 22.02
CA THR A 337 29.32 -6.17 22.32
C THR A 337 28.61 -6.68 21.06
N ILE A 338 28.78 -5.96 19.95
CA ILE A 338 28.19 -6.36 18.66
C ILE A 338 28.78 -7.69 18.19
N PHE A 339 30.10 -7.87 18.32
CA PHE A 339 30.78 -9.11 17.91
C PHE A 339 30.52 -10.30 18.83
N GLU A 340 30.14 -10.09 20.09
CA GLU A 340 29.70 -11.16 20.99
C GLU A 340 28.34 -11.73 20.55
N ILE A 341 27.47 -10.88 20.00
CA ILE A 341 26.11 -11.26 19.59
C ILE A 341 26.05 -11.76 18.15
N MET A 342 26.80 -11.12 17.23
CA MET A 342 26.77 -11.39 15.80
C MET A 342 26.89 -12.88 15.41
N PRO A 343 27.77 -13.71 16.00
CA PRO A 343 27.89 -15.12 15.66
C PRO A 343 26.64 -15.97 15.96
N LYS A 344 25.72 -15.44 16.77
CA LYS A 344 24.45 -16.09 17.09
C LYS A 344 23.39 -15.89 16.00
N ILE A 345 23.68 -15.02 15.02
CA ILE A 345 22.77 -14.65 13.96
C ILE A 345 23.31 -15.21 12.65
N ARG A 346 22.50 -16.04 12.00
CA ARG A 346 22.85 -16.59 10.70
C ARG A 346 22.46 -15.59 9.61
N PRO A 347 23.40 -15.14 8.75
CA PRO A 347 23.08 -14.29 7.62
C PRO A 347 22.05 -14.93 6.69
N SER A 348 21.10 -14.14 6.21
CA SER A 348 20.05 -14.62 5.30
C SER A 348 20.54 -14.75 3.85
N LEU A 349 21.60 -14.03 3.47
CA LEU A 349 22.17 -14.07 2.12
C LEU A 349 23.33 -15.07 2.08
N THR A 350 23.17 -16.13 1.28
CA THR A 350 24.28 -17.04 0.91
C THR A 350 24.80 -16.67 -0.48
N ASP A 351 25.99 -17.14 -0.82
CA ASP A 351 26.59 -16.88 -2.15
C ASP A 351 25.72 -17.46 -3.28
N GLU A 352 25.00 -18.57 -3.02
CA GLU A 352 24.05 -19.15 -3.96
C GLU A 352 22.85 -18.22 -4.19
N ILE A 353 22.26 -17.69 -3.12
CA ILE A 353 21.12 -16.76 -3.19
C ILE A 353 21.52 -15.49 -3.92
N ILE A 354 22.71 -14.95 -3.64
CA ILE A 354 23.23 -13.76 -4.32
C ILE A 354 23.41 -14.04 -5.82
N THR A 355 24.03 -15.15 -6.18
CA THR A 355 24.26 -15.53 -7.58
C THR A 355 22.95 -15.75 -8.33
N GLU A 356 21.95 -16.36 -7.70
CA GLU A 356 20.64 -16.57 -8.29
C GLU A 356 19.90 -15.25 -8.50
N PHE A 357 19.91 -14.36 -7.51
CA PHE A 357 19.33 -13.04 -7.59
C PHE A 357 19.98 -12.17 -8.69
N GLU A 358 21.31 -12.24 -8.86
CA GLU A 358 21.99 -11.51 -9.92
C GLU A 358 21.55 -11.99 -11.31
N LYS A 359 21.41 -13.29 -11.53
CA LYS A 359 20.87 -13.86 -12.78
C LYS A 359 19.43 -13.38 -13.04
N ASP A 360 18.59 -13.39 -12.01
CA ASP A 360 17.22 -12.92 -12.09
C ASP A 360 17.16 -11.42 -12.39
N SER A 361 18.03 -10.64 -11.76
CA SER A 361 18.13 -9.21 -11.99
C SER A 361 18.47 -8.90 -13.45
N ILE A 362 19.40 -9.62 -14.06
CA ILE A 362 19.74 -9.46 -15.47
C ILE A 362 18.55 -9.85 -16.38
N THR A 363 17.83 -10.91 -16.01
CA THR A 363 16.78 -11.48 -16.88
C THR A 363 15.48 -10.70 -16.84
N TYR A 364 15.06 -10.25 -15.65
CA TYR A 364 13.70 -9.72 -15.41
C TYR A 364 13.66 -8.23 -15.19
N SER A 365 14.76 -7.55 -14.81
CA SER A 365 14.72 -6.11 -14.51
C SER A 365 14.22 -5.28 -15.68
N ARG A 366 13.30 -4.37 -15.37
CA ARG A 366 12.73 -3.43 -16.31
C ARG A 366 12.29 -2.16 -15.61
N GLY A 367 12.73 -0.98 -16.08
CA GLY A 367 12.33 0.32 -15.52
C GLY A 367 12.92 1.52 -16.25
#